data_28b1d4355c7f81f58ebcab1bc8a334fc
#
_entry.id   28b1d4355c7f81f58ebcab1bc8a334fc
#
_cell.length_a   1.000
_cell.length_b   1.000
_cell.length_c   1.000
_cell.angle_alpha   90.00
_cell.angle_beta   90.00
_cell.angle_gamma   90.00
#
_symmetry.space_group_name_H-M   'P 1'
#
loop_
_entity.id
_entity.type
_entity.pdbx_description
1 polymer ?
#
loop_
_entity_poly.entity_id
_entity_poly.type
_entity_poly.pdbx_seq_one_letter_code
_entity_poly.pdbx_strand_id
1 'polypeptide(L)'
;MVMQIMIKNVIRGNNYFMKNEILLLALNAKFSHTNLAIRYLRESCCHAGIISPVLLELTINNYIPEILGRVYEMKPRILGIACYIWNIQIIKSILPLLRKVLPDTIIICGGPEVSYETEEFLREYSAVNYVIRGEGEEAFINLIKKINKYMDI
;
A
#
# COMPACT_ATOMS: atom_id res chain seq x y z
N MET A 1 -10.30 16.92 -7.51
CA MET A 1 -9.36 16.07 -6.76
C MET A 1 -8.07 15.97 -7.57
N VAL A 2 -7.02 16.62 -7.13
CA VAL A 2 -5.72 16.59 -7.82
C VAL A 2 -4.93 15.39 -7.29
N MET A 3 -4.79 14.35 -8.12
CA MET A 3 -3.92 13.23 -7.87
C MET A 3 -2.49 13.68 -8.22
N GLN A 4 -1.70 14.00 -7.21
CA GLN A 4 -0.31 14.35 -7.42
C GLN A 4 0.50 13.06 -7.55
N ILE A 5 0.85 12.74 -8.79
CA ILE A 5 1.67 11.58 -9.14
C ILE A 5 3.12 12.06 -9.21
N MET A 6 3.94 11.71 -8.20
CA MET A 6 5.39 11.75 -8.36
C MET A 6 5.87 10.36 -8.78
N ILE A 7 6.26 10.25 -10.04
CA ILE A 7 6.85 9.02 -10.58
C ILE A 7 8.34 9.01 -10.22
N LYS A 8 8.75 8.11 -9.35
CA LYS A 8 10.17 7.76 -9.19
C LYS A 8 10.41 6.37 -9.79
N ASN A 9 11.21 6.36 -10.85
CA ASN A 9 11.85 5.23 -11.52
C ASN A 9 11.14 3.86 -11.47
N VAL A 10 10.50 3.53 -12.58
CA VAL A 10 9.95 2.19 -12.87
C VAL A 10 11.11 1.25 -13.24
N ILE A 11 11.29 0.19 -12.49
CA ILE A 11 12.28 -0.84 -12.75
C ILE A 11 11.64 -1.96 -13.59
N ARG A 12 12.34 -2.37 -14.65
CA ARG A 12 11.99 -3.50 -15.52
C ARG A 12 12.19 -4.81 -14.75
N GLY A 13 11.17 -5.64 -14.67
CA GLY A 13 11.24 -6.96 -14.07
C GLY A 13 10.30 -7.97 -14.74
N ASN A 14 10.83 -9.15 -15.01
CA ASN A 14 10.27 -10.27 -15.76
C ASN A 14 8.89 -10.74 -15.30
N ASN A 15 8.06 -11.08 -16.29
CA ASN A 15 6.78 -11.77 -16.17
C ASN A 15 6.89 -13.10 -15.41
N TYR A 16 6.48 -13.10 -14.16
CA TYR A 16 5.99 -14.28 -13.47
C TYR A 16 4.64 -13.94 -12.83
N PHE A 17 3.60 -14.67 -13.20
CA PHE A 17 2.28 -14.63 -12.57
C PHE A 17 2.43 -14.92 -11.08
N MET A 18 2.48 -13.89 -10.26
CA MET A 18 2.63 -14.03 -8.81
C MET A 18 1.28 -13.97 -8.14
N LYS A 19 1.01 -14.98 -7.33
CA LYS A 19 -0.23 -15.20 -6.57
C LYS A 19 -0.60 -14.04 -5.62
N ASN A 20 0.32 -13.10 -5.37
CA ASN A 20 0.17 -11.99 -4.42
C ASN A 20 0.56 -10.66 -5.08
N GLU A 21 -0.08 -10.31 -6.19
CA GLU A 21 0.28 -9.10 -6.93
C GLU A 21 0.02 -7.83 -6.13
N ILE A 22 -1.11 -7.77 -5.42
CA ILE A 22 -1.51 -6.64 -4.59
C ILE A 22 -1.72 -7.11 -3.17
N LEU A 23 -1.00 -6.52 -2.23
CA LEU A 23 -1.16 -6.72 -0.79
C LEU A 23 -1.71 -5.44 -0.16
N LEU A 24 -2.76 -5.56 0.63
CA LEU A 24 -3.32 -4.48 1.45
C LEU A 24 -3.00 -4.77 2.91
N LEU A 25 -2.17 -3.92 3.51
CA LEU A 25 -1.74 -4.01 4.91
C LEU A 25 -2.55 -3.05 5.78
N ALA A 26 -3.11 -3.58 6.85
CA ALA A 26 -3.68 -2.80 7.94
C ALA A 26 -3.06 -3.21 9.28
N LEU A 27 -2.63 -2.22 10.05
CA LEU A 27 -2.22 -2.39 11.43
C LEU A 27 -3.34 -1.87 12.34
N ASN A 28 -4.11 -2.79 12.90
CA ASN A 28 -5.28 -2.46 13.72
C ASN A 28 -4.87 -2.11 15.16
N ALA A 29 -5.67 -1.29 15.83
CA ALA A 29 -5.43 -0.92 17.22
C ALA A 29 -5.53 -2.12 18.18
N LYS A 30 -6.39 -3.10 17.85
CA LYS A 30 -6.60 -4.32 18.63
C LYS A 30 -6.79 -5.52 17.72
N PHE A 31 -6.44 -6.69 18.20
CA PHE A 31 -6.60 -7.96 17.47
C PHE A 31 -8.06 -8.25 17.07
N SER A 32 -9.03 -7.84 17.90
CA SER A 32 -10.46 -8.01 17.62
C SER A 32 -11.03 -7.04 16.58
N HIS A 33 -10.25 -6.07 16.12
CA HIS A 33 -10.69 -5.10 15.14
C HIS A 33 -10.43 -5.58 13.71
N THR A 34 -11.36 -5.25 12.83
CA THR A 34 -11.26 -5.48 11.39
C THR A 34 -11.16 -4.14 10.69
N ASN A 35 -10.27 -4.04 9.71
CA ASN A 35 -10.16 -2.85 8.89
C ASN A 35 -11.12 -2.89 7.70
N LEU A 36 -12.15 -2.07 7.73
CA LEU A 36 -13.16 -2.02 6.67
C LEU A 36 -12.62 -1.41 5.38
N ALA A 37 -11.71 -0.43 5.49
CA ALA A 37 -11.20 0.26 4.30
C ALA A 37 -10.49 -0.68 3.33
N ILE A 38 -9.60 -1.54 3.82
CA ILE A 38 -8.91 -2.51 2.94
C ILE A 38 -9.86 -3.57 2.38
N ARG A 39 -10.93 -3.90 3.10
CA ARG A 39 -11.97 -4.82 2.60
C ARG A 39 -12.79 -4.19 1.48
N TYR A 40 -13.19 -2.93 1.63
CA TYR A 40 -13.86 -2.18 0.57
C TYR A 40 -12.97 -2.02 -0.67
N LEU A 41 -11.68 -1.72 -0.49
CA LEU A 41 -10.74 -1.66 -1.61
C LEU A 41 -10.64 -3.00 -2.35
N ARG A 42 -10.57 -4.11 -1.62
CA ARG A 42 -10.56 -5.45 -2.24
C ARG A 42 -11.82 -5.71 -3.05
N GLU A 43 -13.00 -5.47 -2.47
CA GLU A 43 -14.27 -5.66 -3.16
C GLU A 43 -14.39 -4.77 -4.41
N SER A 44 -13.98 -3.50 -4.29
CA SER A 44 -13.96 -2.58 -5.42
C SER A 44 -13.03 -3.04 -6.55
N CYS A 45 -11.86 -3.59 -6.21
CA CYS A 45 -10.96 -4.20 -7.19
C CYS A 45 -11.61 -5.39 -7.90
N CYS A 46 -12.26 -6.28 -7.16
CA CYS A 46 -12.95 -7.44 -7.73
C CYS A 46 -14.07 -7.02 -8.68
N HIS A 47 -14.89 -6.04 -8.30
CA HIS A 47 -15.94 -5.48 -9.16
C HIS A 47 -15.39 -4.81 -10.43
N ALA A 48 -14.20 -4.24 -10.35
CA ALA A 48 -13.53 -3.61 -11.49
C ALA A 48 -12.76 -4.60 -12.38
N GLY A 49 -12.80 -5.89 -12.10
CA GLY A 49 -12.09 -6.93 -12.85
C GLY A 49 -10.57 -6.94 -12.60
N ILE A 50 -10.12 -6.33 -11.51
CA ILE A 50 -8.73 -6.38 -11.07
C ILE A 50 -8.51 -7.64 -10.23
N ILE A 51 -7.29 -8.21 -10.29
CA ILE A 51 -6.90 -9.33 -9.42
C ILE A 51 -7.21 -8.98 -7.96
N SER A 52 -7.91 -9.89 -7.26
CA SER A 52 -8.31 -9.68 -5.88
C SER A 52 -7.08 -9.43 -4.99
N PRO A 53 -6.98 -8.27 -4.34
CA PRO A 53 -5.93 -8.01 -3.38
C PRO A 53 -5.94 -9.01 -2.21
N VAL A 54 -4.76 -9.40 -1.76
CA VAL A 54 -4.59 -10.14 -0.51
C VAL A 54 -4.63 -9.16 0.66
N LEU A 55 -5.36 -9.50 1.72
CA LEU A 55 -5.43 -8.70 2.93
C LEU A 55 -4.48 -9.26 3.98
N LEU A 56 -3.66 -8.40 4.57
CA LEU A 56 -2.85 -8.71 5.76
C LEU A 56 -3.25 -7.76 6.87
N GLU A 57 -3.96 -8.31 7.85
CA GLU A 57 -4.35 -7.58 9.06
C GLU A 57 -3.46 -8.03 10.23
N LEU A 58 -2.71 -7.11 10.77
CA LEU A 58 -1.91 -7.26 11.98
C LEU A 58 -2.34 -6.20 13.00
N THR A 59 -1.63 -6.08 14.10
CA THR A 59 -1.92 -5.05 15.11
C THR A 59 -0.71 -4.18 15.38
N ILE A 60 -0.93 -3.05 16.00
CA ILE A 60 0.14 -2.16 16.47
C ILE A 60 1.01 -2.81 17.55
N ASN A 61 0.60 -3.94 18.12
CA ASN A 61 1.34 -4.70 19.12
C ASN A 61 2.27 -5.76 18.51
N ASN A 62 2.17 -6.02 17.20
CA ASN A 62 3.12 -6.90 16.53
C ASN A 62 4.49 -6.23 16.47
N TYR A 63 5.54 -7.04 16.66
CA TYR A 63 6.91 -6.55 16.52
C TYR A 63 7.23 -6.15 15.08
N ILE A 64 8.00 -5.08 14.92
CA ILE A 64 8.38 -4.58 13.58
C ILE A 64 9.03 -5.68 12.71
N PRO A 65 9.97 -6.51 13.21
CA PRO A 65 10.51 -7.60 12.41
C PRO A 65 9.46 -8.61 11.93
N GLU A 66 8.43 -8.87 12.73
CA GLU A 66 7.31 -9.76 12.35
C GLU A 66 6.49 -9.15 11.22
N ILE A 67 6.13 -7.85 11.33
CA ILE A 67 5.40 -7.13 10.28
C ILE A 67 6.19 -7.18 8.97
N LEU A 68 7.48 -6.84 9.02
CA LEU A 68 8.36 -6.86 7.84
C LEU A 68 8.49 -8.26 7.24
N GLY A 69 8.66 -9.28 8.08
CA GLY A 69 8.77 -10.68 7.65
C GLY A 69 7.52 -11.17 6.93
N ARG A 70 6.33 -10.86 7.46
CA ARG A 70 5.05 -11.23 6.86
C ARG A 70 4.86 -10.57 5.48
N VAL A 71 5.16 -9.28 5.35
CA VAL A 71 5.09 -8.57 4.08
C VAL A 71 6.14 -9.10 3.09
N TYR A 72 7.36 -9.32 3.57
CA TYR A 72 8.47 -9.84 2.74
C TYR A 72 8.18 -11.23 2.18
N GLU A 73 7.61 -12.14 2.95
CA GLU A 73 7.23 -13.49 2.50
C GLU A 73 6.23 -13.46 1.33
N MET A 74 5.36 -12.46 1.30
CA MET A 74 4.35 -12.30 0.26
C MET A 74 4.89 -11.67 -1.01
N LYS A 75 6.02 -10.97 -0.96
CA LYS A 75 6.70 -10.32 -2.09
C LYS A 75 5.73 -9.59 -3.03
N PRO A 76 4.92 -8.66 -2.53
CA PRO A 76 3.92 -8.00 -3.37
C PRO A 76 4.57 -7.09 -4.40
N ARG A 77 3.97 -7.01 -5.59
CA ARG A 77 4.33 -5.97 -6.56
C ARG A 77 3.82 -4.61 -6.13
N ILE A 78 2.62 -4.58 -5.55
CA ILE A 78 1.97 -3.38 -5.03
C ILE A 78 1.60 -3.62 -3.57
N LEU A 79 2.02 -2.72 -2.70
CA LEU A 79 1.70 -2.73 -1.27
C LEU A 79 0.87 -1.48 -0.94
N GLY A 80 -0.40 -1.68 -0.61
CA GLY A 80 -1.27 -0.63 -0.07
C GLY A 80 -1.24 -0.64 1.45
N ILE A 81 -1.09 0.51 2.07
CA ILE A 81 -1.00 0.66 3.54
C ILE A 81 -2.05 1.65 4.01
N ALA A 82 -2.89 1.21 4.96
CA ALA A 82 -3.92 2.05 5.59
C ALA A 82 -3.34 2.82 6.79
N CYS A 83 -3.35 4.15 6.70
CA CYS A 83 -2.71 5.06 7.65
C CYS A 83 -3.75 5.77 8.52
N TYR A 84 -3.74 5.44 9.82
CA TYR A 84 -4.62 6.00 10.84
C TYR A 84 -3.81 6.54 12.03
N ILE A 85 -4.46 7.34 12.87
CA ILE A 85 -3.81 7.95 14.04
C ILE A 85 -3.18 6.93 14.98
N TRP A 86 -3.75 5.75 15.12
CA TRP A 86 -3.22 4.70 16.00
C TRP A 86 -2.02 3.94 15.43
N ASN A 87 -1.79 3.98 14.12
CA ASN A 87 -0.72 3.20 13.50
C ASN A 87 0.34 4.03 12.76
N ILE A 88 0.10 5.31 12.54
CA ILE A 88 0.97 6.14 11.69
C ILE A 88 2.44 6.16 12.16
N GLN A 89 2.71 6.12 13.46
CA GLN A 89 4.08 6.13 13.97
C GLN A 89 4.83 4.84 13.62
N ILE A 90 4.13 3.71 13.71
CA ILE A 90 4.71 2.40 13.32
C ILE A 90 4.93 2.37 11.81
N ILE A 91 3.96 2.84 11.03
CA ILE A 91 4.08 2.91 9.57
C ILE A 91 5.28 3.77 9.15
N LYS A 92 5.45 4.94 9.73
CA LYS A 92 6.62 5.79 9.50
C LYS A 92 7.93 5.07 9.80
N SER A 93 7.97 4.27 10.85
CA SER A 93 9.15 3.48 11.23
C SER A 93 9.43 2.33 10.26
N ILE A 94 8.41 1.67 9.73
CA ILE A 94 8.61 0.51 8.84
C ILE A 94 8.85 0.90 7.38
N LEU A 95 8.41 2.06 6.92
CA LEU A 95 8.53 2.47 5.52
C LEU A 95 9.97 2.40 4.97
N PRO A 96 10.99 2.97 5.65
CA PRO A 96 12.36 2.85 5.18
C PRO A 96 12.87 1.41 5.15
N LEU A 97 12.43 0.59 6.10
CA LEU A 97 12.81 -0.81 6.20
C LEU A 97 12.14 -1.65 5.10
N LEU A 98 10.87 -1.39 4.82
CA LEU A 98 10.16 -2.01 3.69
C LEU A 98 10.87 -1.73 2.37
N ARG A 99 11.31 -0.50 2.14
CA ARG A 99 12.05 -0.16 0.92
C ARG A 99 13.37 -0.90 0.79
N LYS A 100 14.05 -1.17 1.91
CA LYS A 100 15.31 -1.94 1.90
C LYS A 100 15.09 -3.42 1.54
N VAL A 101 14.04 -4.03 2.09
CA VAL A 101 13.78 -5.47 1.88
C VAL A 101 12.96 -5.75 0.61
N LEU A 102 12.22 -4.77 0.12
CA LEU A 102 11.37 -4.84 -1.07
C LEU A 102 11.65 -3.64 -2.00
N PRO A 103 12.84 -3.59 -2.62
CA PRO A 103 13.27 -2.42 -3.39
C PRO A 103 12.37 -2.09 -4.59
N ASP A 104 11.74 -3.10 -5.19
CA ASP A 104 10.95 -2.99 -6.41
C ASP A 104 9.44 -2.88 -6.16
N THR A 105 8.98 -3.03 -4.92
CA THR A 105 7.57 -2.94 -4.57
C THR A 105 7.07 -1.49 -4.67
N ILE A 106 5.92 -1.30 -5.32
CA ILE A 106 5.22 -0.02 -5.36
C ILE A 106 4.44 0.14 -4.05
N ILE A 107 4.80 1.13 -3.24
CA ILE A 107 4.18 1.42 -1.96
C ILE A 107 3.17 2.56 -2.12
N ILE A 108 1.93 2.29 -1.77
CA ILE A 108 0.80 3.22 -1.80
C ILE A 108 0.27 3.40 -0.39
N CYS A 109 0.24 4.62 0.12
CA CYS A 109 -0.37 4.93 1.41
C CYS A 109 -1.71 5.64 1.20
N GLY A 110 -2.67 5.37 2.07
CA GLY A 110 -3.97 6.03 2.10
C GLY A 110 -4.52 6.10 3.51
N GLY A 111 -5.53 6.92 3.71
CA GLY A 111 -6.18 7.10 5.00
C GLY A 111 -6.04 8.52 5.55
N PRO A 112 -6.70 8.82 6.70
CA PRO A 112 -6.79 10.18 7.23
C PRO A 112 -5.43 10.83 7.51
N GLU A 113 -4.48 10.07 8.04
CA GLU A 113 -3.20 10.60 8.51
C GLU A 113 -2.25 11.06 7.39
N VAL A 114 -2.50 10.67 6.14
CA VAL A 114 -1.68 11.05 4.99
C VAL A 114 -2.44 11.92 3.98
N SER A 115 -3.71 12.21 4.26
CA SER A 115 -4.57 12.95 3.33
C SER A 115 -4.43 14.46 3.40
N TYR A 116 -3.93 15.01 4.50
CA TYR A 116 -3.84 16.46 4.71
C TYR A 116 -2.49 17.06 4.30
N GLU A 117 -1.40 16.56 4.82
CA GLU A 117 -0.04 17.02 4.53
C GLU A 117 0.67 16.05 3.57
N THR A 118 0.00 15.71 2.49
CA THR A 118 0.43 14.67 1.55
C THR A 118 1.78 14.95 0.90
N GLU A 119 2.04 16.20 0.50
CA GLU A 119 3.29 16.58 -0.15
C GLU A 119 4.47 16.49 0.80
N GLU A 120 4.29 16.92 2.05
CA GLU A 120 5.31 16.82 3.08
C GLU A 120 5.61 15.36 3.42
N PHE A 121 4.57 14.54 3.58
CA PHE A 121 4.70 13.12 3.82
C PHE A 121 5.48 12.41 2.70
N LEU A 122 5.16 12.67 1.43
CA LEU A 122 5.88 12.11 0.29
C LEU A 122 7.33 12.58 0.20
N ARG A 123 7.61 13.80 0.64
CA ARG A 123 8.95 14.35 0.67
C ARG A 123 9.80 13.74 1.77
N GLU A 124 9.22 13.54 2.94
CA GLU A 124 9.89 12.95 4.11
C GLU A 124 10.10 11.43 3.94
N TYR A 125 9.08 10.73 3.42
CA TYR A 125 9.12 9.26 3.26
C TYR A 125 9.32 8.85 1.81
N SER A 126 10.55 8.90 1.35
CA SER A 126 10.92 8.57 -0.05
C SER A 126 10.61 7.11 -0.45
N ALA A 127 10.36 6.25 0.52
CA ALA A 127 9.91 4.87 0.29
C ALA A 127 8.52 4.80 -0.34
N VAL A 128 7.66 5.79 -0.11
CA VAL A 128 6.29 5.84 -0.63
C VAL A 128 6.28 6.36 -2.07
N ASN A 129 5.63 5.61 -2.96
CA ASN A 129 5.48 5.98 -4.36
C ASN A 129 4.24 6.85 -4.61
N TYR A 130 3.14 6.54 -3.93
CA TYR A 130 1.87 7.23 -4.11
C TYR A 130 1.13 7.41 -2.78
N VAL A 131 0.37 8.49 -2.67
CA VAL A 131 -0.60 8.69 -1.60
C VAL A 131 -1.97 8.93 -2.21
N ILE A 132 -2.97 8.21 -1.71
CA ILE A 132 -4.37 8.39 -2.05
C ILE A 132 -5.02 9.28 -0.98
N ARG A 133 -5.58 10.40 -1.41
CA ARG A 133 -6.27 11.37 -0.55
C ARG A 133 -7.78 11.14 -0.58
N GLY A 134 -8.41 11.24 0.58
CA GLY A 134 -9.86 11.11 0.71
C GLY A 134 -10.37 9.68 0.48
N GLU A 135 -11.54 9.54 -0.13
CA GLU A 135 -12.13 8.25 -0.46
C GLU A 135 -11.28 7.51 -1.49
N GLY A 136 -10.90 6.29 -1.16
CA GLY A 136 -9.83 5.60 -1.85
C GLY A 136 -10.23 4.66 -2.97
N GLU A 137 -11.49 4.21 -3.01
CA GLU A 137 -11.90 3.07 -3.84
C GLU A 137 -11.68 3.34 -5.33
N GLU A 138 -12.25 4.42 -5.85
CA GLU A 138 -12.11 4.77 -7.26
C GLU A 138 -10.69 5.20 -7.60
N ALA A 139 -10.06 6.00 -6.75
CA ALA A 139 -8.69 6.48 -6.94
C ALA A 139 -7.70 5.33 -6.95
N PHE A 140 -7.85 4.33 -6.07
CA PHE A 140 -7.03 3.13 -6.02
C PHE A 140 -7.16 2.31 -7.31
N ILE A 141 -8.39 2.03 -7.76
CA ILE A 141 -8.67 1.30 -8.99
C ILE A 141 -8.02 1.99 -10.19
N ASN A 142 -8.19 3.30 -10.31
CA ASN A 142 -7.64 4.08 -11.41
C ASN A 142 -6.10 4.06 -11.39
N LEU A 143 -5.50 4.12 -10.21
CA LEU A 143 -4.05 4.03 -10.04
C LEU A 143 -3.53 2.65 -10.43
N ILE A 144 -4.17 1.56 -9.98
CA ILE A 144 -3.78 0.19 -10.35
C ILE A 144 -3.85 -0.01 -11.86
N LYS A 145 -4.93 0.44 -12.51
CA LYS A 145 -5.08 0.36 -13.97
C LYS A 145 -3.97 1.12 -14.71
N LYS A 146 -3.58 2.29 -14.22
CA LYS A 146 -2.46 3.06 -14.78
C LYS A 146 -1.13 2.33 -14.60
N ILE A 147 -0.84 1.84 -13.40
CA ILE A 147 0.38 1.07 -13.12
C ILE A 147 0.46 -0.12 -14.07
N ASN A 148 -0.60 -0.90 -14.20
CA ASN A 148 -0.63 -2.06 -15.08
C ASN A 148 -0.37 -1.68 -16.55
N LYS A 149 -1.00 -0.61 -17.04
CA LYS A 149 -0.79 -0.14 -18.42
C LYS A 149 0.67 0.25 -18.69
N TYR A 150 1.36 0.84 -17.73
CA TYR A 150 2.76 1.25 -17.90
C TYR A 150 3.76 0.09 -17.76
N MET A 151 3.36 -1.01 -17.12
CA MET A 151 4.21 -2.17 -16.90
C MET A 151 4.05 -3.28 -17.96
N ASP A 152 2.97 -3.23 -18.75
CA ASP A 152 2.70 -4.16 -19.86
C ASP A 152 3.35 -3.77 -21.19
N ILE A 153 4.22 -2.75 -21.16
CA ILE A 153 4.95 -2.27 -22.35
C ILE A 153 6.38 -2.80 -22.36
#